data_7eafef0e38dbabdac17edad971187c5f
#
_entry.id   7eafef0e38dbabdac17edad971187c5f
#
_cell.length_a   1.000
_cell.length_b   1.000
_cell.length_c   1.000
_cell.angle_alpha   90.00
_cell.angle_beta   90.00
_cell.angle_gamma   90.00
#
_symmetry.space_group_name_H-M   'P 1'
#
loop_
_entity.id
_entity.type
_entity.pdbx_description
1 polymer ?
#
loop_
_entity_poly.entity_id
_entity_poly.type
_entity_poly.pdbx_seq_one_letter_code
_entity_poly.pdbx_strand_id
1 'polypeptide(L)'
;MNNKKWMAILLGGIMAASLAAPCSVSAAEKTTLTFWHAMGGTNGEVLQQIVDDFNASQDEIEIKAEYQGTYDDTITKLKAAMQSDSGLPDVCQMYDVGTKFMYDAF
;
A
#
# COMPACT_ATOMS: atom_id res chain seq x y z
N MET A 1 39.28 52.38 -52.52
CA MET A 1 38.16 53.19 -52.88
C MET A 1 36.86 52.41 -52.79
N ASN A 2 35.95 52.94 -52.05
CA ASN A 2 34.56 52.53 -51.86
C ASN A 2 34.21 51.25 -51.09
N ASN A 3 34.14 51.47 -49.86
CA ASN A 3 33.42 50.81 -48.81
C ASN A 3 31.90 50.83 -49.05
N LYS A 4 31.24 49.74 -49.03
CA LYS A 4 29.82 49.72 -48.72
C LYS A 4 29.57 48.72 -47.57
N LYS A 5 29.36 49.29 -46.40
CA LYS A 5 28.89 48.65 -45.18
C LYS A 5 27.48 48.10 -45.41
N TRP A 6 27.31 46.83 -45.29
CA TRP A 6 25.99 46.25 -45.12
C TRP A 6 25.87 45.81 -43.65
N MET A 7 25.04 46.55 -42.98
CA MET A 7 24.66 46.30 -41.59
C MET A 7 23.54 45.28 -41.64
N ALA A 8 23.80 44.04 -41.34
CA ALA A 8 22.80 43.01 -41.17
C ALA A 8 22.39 43.01 -39.66
N ILE A 9 21.19 43.50 -39.40
CA ILE A 9 20.56 43.37 -38.10
C ILE A 9 20.02 41.97 -37.96
N LEU A 10 20.70 41.13 -37.18
CA LEU A 10 20.18 39.85 -36.73
C LEU A 10 19.29 40.08 -35.49
N LEU A 11 17.99 40.03 -35.71
CA LEU A 11 17.03 39.90 -34.61
C LEU A 11 17.21 38.51 -34.03
N GLY A 12 17.87 38.44 -32.88
CA GLY A 12 17.94 37.23 -32.08
C GLY A 12 16.60 36.98 -31.40
N GLY A 13 15.84 36.03 -31.90
CA GLY A 13 14.67 35.49 -31.20
C GLY A 13 15.11 34.72 -29.97
N ILE A 14 14.79 35.23 -28.79
CA ILE A 14 14.96 34.50 -27.55
C ILE A 14 13.83 33.46 -27.47
N MET A 15 14.09 32.23 -27.85
CA MET A 15 13.24 31.11 -27.51
C MET A 15 13.40 30.81 -26.01
N ALA A 16 12.45 31.25 -25.22
CA ALA A 16 12.30 30.80 -23.84
C ALA A 16 11.88 29.31 -23.89
N ALA A 17 12.84 28.39 -23.78
CA ALA A 17 12.55 27.02 -23.51
C ALA A 17 12.05 26.92 -22.08
N SER A 18 10.72 26.88 -21.90
CA SER A 18 10.11 26.50 -20.65
C SER A 18 10.44 25.04 -20.40
N LEU A 19 11.41 24.80 -19.55
CA LEU A 19 11.67 23.50 -18.93
C LEU A 19 10.47 23.17 -18.03
N ALA A 20 9.46 22.50 -18.60
CA ALA A 20 8.47 21.82 -17.81
C ALA A 20 9.22 20.69 -17.08
N ALA A 21 9.63 20.95 -15.84
CA ALA A 21 10.08 19.90 -14.97
C ALA A 21 8.93 18.91 -14.83
N PRO A 22 9.12 17.60 -15.06
CA PRO A 22 8.12 16.62 -14.72
C PRO A 22 7.91 16.72 -13.22
N CYS A 23 6.75 17.18 -12.77
CA CYS A 23 6.32 16.96 -11.41
C CYS A 23 6.23 15.44 -11.24
N SER A 24 7.27 14.83 -10.67
CA SER A 24 7.19 13.49 -10.16
C SER A 24 6.18 13.54 -9.03
N VAL A 25 4.92 13.22 -9.33
CA VAL A 25 3.94 12.90 -8.32
C VAL A 25 4.48 11.62 -7.68
N SER A 26 5.15 11.78 -6.53
CA SER A 26 5.47 10.64 -5.68
C SER A 26 4.12 10.03 -5.33
N ALA A 27 3.84 8.83 -5.86
CA ALA A 27 2.71 8.04 -5.38
C ALA A 27 2.89 7.92 -3.88
N ALA A 28 1.91 8.40 -3.11
CA ALA A 28 1.92 8.25 -1.67
C ALA A 28 2.07 6.75 -1.37
N GLU A 29 3.02 6.40 -0.50
CA GLU A 29 3.24 5.00 -0.12
C GLU A 29 1.99 4.52 0.61
N LYS A 30 1.38 3.41 0.14
CA LYS A 30 0.19 2.83 0.75
C LYS A 30 0.50 2.39 2.18
N THR A 31 -0.43 2.65 3.09
CA THR A 31 -0.37 2.07 4.43
C THR A 31 -0.71 0.59 4.35
N THR A 32 0.22 -0.28 4.74
CA THR A 32 0.00 -1.73 4.74
C THR A 32 -0.63 -2.16 6.06
N LEU A 33 -1.74 -2.90 5.99
CA LEU A 33 -2.40 -3.55 7.13
C LEU A 33 -2.34 -5.06 6.98
N THR A 34 -1.89 -5.74 8.02
CA THR A 34 -1.83 -7.21 8.08
C THR A 34 -3.13 -7.76 8.65
N PHE A 35 -3.79 -8.64 7.91
CA PHE A 35 -5.03 -9.28 8.31
C PHE A 35 -4.85 -10.80 8.45
N TRP A 36 -4.93 -11.31 9.68
CA TRP A 36 -4.90 -12.74 9.96
C TRP A 36 -6.29 -13.35 9.91
N HIS A 37 -6.43 -14.46 9.19
CA HIS A 37 -7.71 -15.15 9.04
C HIS A 37 -7.57 -16.68 9.07
N ALA A 38 -8.68 -17.36 9.35
CA ALA A 38 -8.79 -18.82 9.39
C ALA A 38 -9.64 -19.39 8.22
N MET A 39 -9.87 -18.59 7.17
CA MET A 39 -10.62 -19.03 5.99
C MET A 39 -9.73 -19.83 5.06
N GLY A 40 -9.95 -21.14 4.98
CA GLY A 40 -9.26 -22.04 4.07
C GLY A 40 -10.14 -22.47 2.88
N GLY A 41 -9.54 -23.17 1.91
CA GLY A 41 -10.23 -23.67 0.72
C GLY A 41 -10.97 -22.59 -0.04
N THR A 42 -12.15 -22.89 -0.57
CA THR A 42 -12.95 -21.96 -1.37
C THR A 42 -13.28 -20.66 -0.64
N ASN A 43 -13.52 -20.70 0.68
CA ASN A 43 -13.77 -19.48 1.45
C ASN A 43 -12.53 -18.57 1.48
N GLY A 44 -11.34 -19.16 1.55
CA GLY A 44 -10.09 -18.41 1.47
C GLY A 44 -9.88 -17.78 0.09
N GLU A 45 -10.22 -18.47 -0.98
CA GLU A 45 -10.15 -17.94 -2.35
C GLU A 45 -11.09 -16.73 -2.53
N VAL A 46 -12.33 -16.85 -2.03
CA VAL A 46 -13.31 -15.74 -2.07
C VAL A 46 -12.83 -14.56 -1.22
N LEU A 47 -12.28 -14.83 -0.03
CA LEU A 47 -11.72 -13.77 0.82
C LEU A 47 -10.57 -13.04 0.12
N GLN A 48 -9.66 -13.78 -0.52
CA GLN A 48 -8.57 -13.17 -1.27
C GLN A 48 -9.06 -12.29 -2.41
N GLN A 49 -10.11 -12.74 -3.14
CA GLN A 49 -10.72 -11.91 -4.20
C GLN A 49 -11.28 -10.59 -3.63
N ILE A 50 -11.95 -10.64 -2.48
CA ILE A 50 -12.46 -9.43 -1.82
C ILE A 50 -11.32 -8.48 -1.43
N VAL A 51 -10.22 -9.02 -0.92
CA VAL A 51 -9.03 -8.24 -0.54
C VAL A 51 -8.38 -7.61 -1.78
N ASP A 52 -8.24 -8.37 -2.86
CA ASP A 52 -7.67 -7.89 -4.12
C ASP A 52 -8.52 -6.77 -4.72
N ASP A 53 -9.85 -6.94 -4.75
CA ASP A 53 -10.79 -5.93 -5.21
C ASP A 53 -10.73 -4.65 -4.36
N PHE A 54 -10.63 -4.78 -3.04
CA PHE A 54 -10.44 -3.63 -2.14
C PHE A 54 -9.12 -2.92 -2.44
N ASN A 55 -8.01 -3.65 -2.52
CA ASN A 55 -6.69 -3.09 -2.80
C ASN A 55 -6.61 -2.39 -4.16
N ALA A 56 -7.39 -2.88 -5.15
CA ALA A 56 -7.47 -2.27 -6.47
C ALA A 56 -8.39 -1.03 -6.51
N SER A 57 -9.30 -0.88 -5.56
CA SER A 57 -10.32 0.18 -5.56
C SER A 57 -9.81 1.54 -5.06
N GLN A 58 -8.67 1.58 -4.39
CA GLN A 58 -8.11 2.79 -3.78
C GLN A 58 -6.57 2.67 -3.63
N ASP A 59 -5.89 3.78 -3.36
CA ASP A 59 -4.43 3.87 -3.31
C ASP A 59 -3.86 4.25 -1.93
N GLU A 60 -4.68 4.27 -0.89
CA GLU A 60 -4.26 4.71 0.44
C GLU A 60 -3.86 3.53 1.34
N ILE A 61 -4.54 2.39 1.22
CA ILE A 61 -4.37 1.22 2.08
C ILE A 61 -4.10 -0.02 1.23
N GLU A 62 -3.19 -0.86 1.68
CA GLU A 62 -2.96 -2.21 1.17
C GLU A 62 -3.22 -3.22 2.27
N ILE A 63 -4.21 -4.10 2.09
CA ILE A 63 -4.44 -5.22 2.99
C ILE A 63 -3.62 -6.41 2.55
N LYS A 64 -2.83 -6.97 3.46
CA LYS A 64 -2.15 -8.27 3.32
C LYS A 64 -2.89 -9.31 4.15
N ALA A 65 -3.72 -10.12 3.48
CA ALA A 65 -4.42 -11.22 4.12
C ALA A 65 -3.49 -12.43 4.28
N GLU A 66 -3.40 -12.96 5.48
CA GLU A 66 -2.54 -14.08 5.82
C GLU A 66 -3.36 -15.20 6.47
N TYR A 67 -3.43 -16.33 5.78
CA TYR A 67 -4.07 -17.53 6.31
C TYR A 67 -3.24 -18.14 7.44
N GLN A 68 -3.83 -18.27 8.62
CA GLN A 68 -3.13 -18.76 9.81
C GLN A 68 -3.40 -20.23 10.14
N GLY A 69 -4.26 -20.91 9.43
CA GLY A 69 -4.75 -22.24 9.75
C GLY A 69 -6.14 -22.19 10.36
N THR A 70 -6.38 -23.01 11.38
CA THR A 70 -7.64 -22.99 12.13
C THR A 70 -7.74 -21.79 13.05
N TYR A 71 -8.92 -21.55 13.65
CA TYR A 71 -9.06 -20.54 14.70
C TYR A 71 -8.18 -20.80 15.91
N ASP A 72 -7.99 -22.06 16.29
CA ASP A 72 -7.10 -22.44 17.40
C ASP A 72 -5.63 -22.18 17.07
N ASP A 73 -5.23 -22.43 15.81
CA ASP A 73 -3.89 -22.06 15.32
C ASP A 73 -3.68 -20.56 15.37
N THR A 74 -4.68 -19.79 14.95
CA THR A 74 -4.65 -18.33 14.98
C THR A 74 -4.49 -17.80 16.41
N ILE A 75 -5.26 -18.31 17.37
CA ILE A 75 -5.15 -17.95 18.79
C ILE A 75 -3.75 -18.31 19.34
N THR A 76 -3.22 -19.46 18.98
CA THR A 76 -1.89 -19.91 19.43
C THR A 76 -0.79 -18.98 18.93
N LYS A 77 -0.85 -18.61 17.64
CA LYS A 77 0.09 -17.67 17.02
C LYS A 77 -0.05 -16.26 17.58
N LEU A 78 -1.28 -15.82 17.82
CA LEU A 78 -1.55 -14.51 18.43
C LEU A 78 -0.95 -14.40 19.84
N LYS A 79 -1.13 -15.43 20.66
CA LYS A 79 -0.50 -15.50 22.00
C LYS A 79 1.03 -15.43 21.93
N ALA A 80 1.63 -16.11 20.97
CA ALA A 80 3.09 -16.09 20.78
C ALA A 80 3.57 -14.70 20.34
N ALA A 81 2.85 -14.04 19.41
CA ALA A 81 3.17 -12.70 18.95
C ALA A 81 3.04 -11.67 20.09
N MET A 82 2.02 -11.77 20.93
CA MET A 82 1.84 -10.93 22.11
C MET A 82 2.99 -11.07 23.12
N GLN A 83 3.49 -12.30 23.32
CA GLN A 83 4.61 -12.55 24.24
C GLN A 83 5.95 -11.99 23.71
N SER A 84 6.12 -11.96 22.40
CA SER A 84 7.33 -11.42 21.76
C SER A 84 7.29 -9.94 21.48
N ASP A 85 6.15 -9.28 21.72
CA ASP A 85 5.90 -7.87 21.39
C ASP A 85 6.26 -7.54 19.92
N SER A 86 6.04 -8.51 19.05
CA SER A 86 6.36 -8.38 17.63
C SER A 86 5.48 -9.29 16.76
N GLY A 87 5.19 -8.81 15.53
CA GLY A 87 4.46 -9.60 14.55
C GLY A 87 2.96 -9.73 14.83
N LEU A 88 2.39 -8.86 15.66
CA LEU A 88 0.94 -8.77 15.81
C LEU A 88 0.30 -8.28 14.51
N PRO A 89 -0.82 -8.87 14.09
CA PRO A 89 -1.59 -8.35 12.97
C PRO A 89 -2.34 -7.06 13.36
N ASP A 90 -2.64 -6.22 12.36
CA ASP A 90 -3.50 -5.04 12.55
C ASP A 90 -4.97 -5.45 12.70
N VAL A 91 -5.37 -6.53 12.02
CA VAL A 91 -6.72 -7.10 12.05
C VAL A 91 -6.63 -8.61 12.20
N CYS A 92 -7.47 -9.18 13.03
CA CYS A 92 -7.53 -10.64 13.23
C CYS A 92 -8.97 -11.13 13.22
N GLN A 93 -9.25 -12.11 12.34
CA GLN A 93 -10.52 -12.81 12.36
C GLN A 93 -10.57 -13.79 13.52
N MET A 94 -11.65 -13.71 14.30
CA MET A 94 -11.86 -14.56 15.46
C MET A 94 -13.29 -15.12 15.46
N TYR A 95 -13.49 -16.30 16.03
CA TYR A 95 -14.79 -16.88 16.26
C TYR A 95 -15.29 -16.56 17.67
N ASP A 96 -16.56 -16.83 17.98
CA ASP A 96 -17.24 -16.44 19.20
C ASP A 96 -16.54 -16.95 20.47
N VAL A 97 -16.06 -18.19 20.48
CA VAL A 97 -15.31 -18.77 21.61
C VAL A 97 -14.00 -18.03 21.87
N GLY A 98 -13.39 -17.44 20.86
CA GLY A 98 -12.18 -16.62 20.98
C GLY A 98 -12.42 -15.23 21.55
N THR A 99 -13.68 -14.76 21.57
CA THR A 99 -14.03 -13.40 22.00
C THR A 99 -13.57 -13.10 23.44
N LYS A 100 -13.75 -14.08 24.36
CA LYS A 100 -13.29 -13.89 25.74
C LYS A 100 -11.77 -13.73 25.83
N PHE A 101 -11.02 -14.52 25.06
CA PHE A 101 -9.57 -14.37 25.02
C PHE A 101 -9.16 -12.98 24.54
N MET A 102 -9.79 -12.49 23.46
CA MET A 102 -9.50 -11.15 22.93
C MET A 102 -9.84 -10.05 23.94
N TYR A 103 -11.00 -10.17 24.62
CA TYR A 103 -11.41 -9.20 25.64
C TYR A 103 -10.44 -9.15 26.83
N ASP A 104 -9.91 -10.30 27.25
CA ASP A 104 -8.97 -10.37 28.39
C ASP A 104 -7.54 -9.93 27.99
N ALA A 105 -7.22 -9.90 26.68
CA ALA A 105 -5.89 -9.65 26.16
C ALA A 105 -5.63 -8.16 25.82
N PHE A 106 -6.68 -7.39 25.56
CA PHE A 106 -6.64 -5.99 25.14
C PHE A 106 -7.62 -5.14 25.94
#